data_f2773a28ffb99db5a14a4af3688506aa
#
_entry.id   f2773a28ffb99db5a14a4af3688506aa
#
_cell.length_a   1.000
_cell.length_b   1.000
_cell.length_c   1.000
_cell.angle_alpha   90.00
_cell.angle_beta   90.00
_cell.angle_gamma   90.00
#
_symmetry.space_group_name_H-M   'P 1'
#
loop_
_entity.id
_entity.type
_entity.pdbx_description
1 polymer ?
#
loop_
_entity_poly.entity_id
_entity_poly.type
_entity_poly.pdbx_seq_one_letter_code
_entity_poly.pdbx_strand_id
1 'polypeptide(L)'
;MTFSKQRKRITTGVSGLDSMLGGGLLESSAVLISGAPGVGKTTLGLQYLVNGARLGEPGVLVTFEEFPATLVRDASALGWDLRALEAEGKLRLVFTSPEVLLKSLQAPDSPLIEAVRTLGARRAVMDSMAQFQRFTTDPVELRHLYNTLVNGLKREGLTSL
;
A
#
# COMPACT_ATOMS: atom_id res chain seq x y z
N MET A 1 -8.51 12.48 34.01
CA MET A 1 -8.20 11.18 33.41
C MET A 1 -8.54 11.24 31.92
N THR A 2 -7.53 11.38 31.09
CA THR A 2 -7.72 11.50 29.64
C THR A 2 -7.83 10.08 29.09
N PHE A 3 -9.03 9.68 28.67
CA PHE A 3 -9.22 8.42 27.96
C PHE A 3 -8.39 8.44 26.68
N SER A 4 -7.32 7.66 26.63
CA SER A 4 -6.60 7.40 25.38
C SER A 4 -7.57 6.79 24.40
N LYS A 5 -7.99 7.55 23.39
CA LYS A 5 -8.83 7.09 22.28
C LYS A 5 -8.07 5.93 21.64
N GLN A 6 -8.54 4.70 21.85
CA GLN A 6 -7.89 3.50 21.33
C GLN A 6 -7.78 3.67 19.82
N ARG A 7 -6.55 3.73 19.29
CA ARG A 7 -6.32 3.94 17.85
C ARG A 7 -6.90 2.77 17.08
N LYS A 8 -7.69 3.07 16.07
CA LYS A 8 -8.27 2.06 15.18
C LYS A 8 -7.16 1.23 14.53
N ARG A 9 -7.43 -0.05 14.35
CA ARG A 9 -6.51 -0.98 13.69
C ARG A 9 -7.12 -1.53 12.41
N ILE A 10 -6.27 -1.80 11.46
CA ILE A 10 -6.60 -2.32 10.13
C ILE A 10 -6.00 -3.73 10.04
N THR A 11 -6.84 -4.73 9.88
CA THR A 11 -6.38 -6.13 9.80
C THR A 11 -5.61 -6.40 8.51
N THR A 12 -4.58 -7.23 8.62
CA THR A 12 -3.80 -7.66 7.44
C THR A 12 -4.50 -8.76 6.65
N GLY A 13 -5.39 -9.52 7.30
CA GLY A 13 -5.99 -10.73 6.75
C GLY A 13 -5.14 -11.98 7.00
N VAL A 14 -4.05 -11.85 7.77
CA VAL A 14 -3.22 -12.95 8.25
C VAL A 14 -3.45 -13.07 9.76
N SER A 15 -4.25 -14.05 10.18
CA SER A 15 -4.74 -14.15 11.55
C SER A 15 -3.62 -14.20 12.60
N GLY A 16 -2.54 -14.94 12.34
CA GLY A 16 -1.37 -14.99 13.22
C GLY A 16 -0.67 -13.65 13.33
N LEU A 17 -0.49 -12.94 12.23
CA LEU A 17 0.13 -11.61 12.21
C LEU A 17 -0.78 -10.57 12.92
N ASP A 18 -2.07 -10.59 12.64
CA ASP A 18 -3.02 -9.67 13.28
C ASP A 18 -3.04 -9.86 14.78
N SER A 19 -2.97 -11.12 15.27
CA SER A 19 -2.87 -11.43 16.71
C SER A 19 -1.59 -10.86 17.32
N MET A 20 -0.45 -11.05 16.66
CA MET A 20 0.84 -10.51 17.11
C MET A 20 0.85 -8.97 17.16
N LEU A 21 0.13 -8.33 16.24
CA LEU A 21 0.00 -6.87 16.15
C LEU A 21 -1.13 -6.31 17.05
N GLY A 22 -1.77 -7.14 17.87
CA GLY A 22 -2.86 -6.71 18.73
C GLY A 22 -4.12 -6.26 17.95
N GLY A 23 -4.40 -6.93 16.83
CA GLY A 23 -5.58 -6.70 15.99
C GLY A 23 -5.29 -6.03 14.64
N GLY A 24 -4.03 -5.96 14.22
CA GLY A 24 -3.62 -5.41 12.94
C GLY A 24 -2.79 -4.13 13.01
N LEU A 25 -2.60 -3.48 11.88
CA LEU A 25 -1.82 -2.25 11.74
C LEU A 25 -2.55 -1.04 12.32
N LEU A 26 -1.82 -0.06 12.83
CA LEU A 26 -2.44 1.21 13.23
C LEU A 26 -2.97 1.95 12.00
N GLU A 27 -4.20 2.43 12.06
CA GLU A 27 -4.80 3.25 10.99
C GLU A 27 -3.92 4.46 10.66
N SER A 28 -3.79 4.76 9.37
CA SER A 28 -2.94 5.83 8.82
C SER A 28 -1.45 5.70 9.19
N SER A 29 -0.98 4.48 9.42
CA SER A 29 0.46 4.20 9.55
C SER A 29 1.07 3.70 8.23
N ALA A 30 2.39 3.84 8.12
CA ALA A 30 3.17 3.19 7.08
C ALA A 30 4.09 2.15 7.73
N VAL A 31 4.06 0.93 7.21
CA VAL A 31 4.83 -0.20 7.73
C VAL A 31 5.74 -0.73 6.63
N LEU A 32 7.03 -0.83 6.90
CA LEU A 32 7.98 -1.42 5.98
C LEU A 32 8.09 -2.92 6.24
N ILE A 33 7.90 -3.72 5.18
CA ILE A 33 8.15 -5.15 5.18
C ILE A 33 9.49 -5.40 4.49
N SER A 34 10.41 -6.04 5.20
CA SER A 34 11.73 -6.40 4.70
C SER A 34 11.93 -7.91 4.72
N GLY A 35 12.66 -8.41 3.74
CA GLY A 35 12.98 -9.83 3.62
C GLY A 35 13.65 -10.14 2.28
N ALA A 36 14.27 -11.33 2.18
CA ALA A 36 14.92 -11.80 0.96
C ALA A 36 13.91 -11.89 -0.23
N PRO A 37 14.39 -11.91 -1.48
CA PRO A 37 13.54 -12.23 -2.63
C PRO A 37 12.82 -13.58 -2.43
N GLY A 38 11.55 -13.66 -2.87
CA GLY A 38 10.77 -14.91 -2.83
C GLY A 38 10.14 -15.26 -1.47
N VAL A 39 10.32 -14.48 -0.39
CA VAL A 39 9.73 -14.77 0.93
C VAL A 39 8.24 -14.40 1.07
N GLY A 40 7.60 -13.93 -0.01
CA GLY A 40 6.16 -13.65 -0.02
C GLY A 40 5.76 -12.22 0.33
N LYS A 41 6.64 -11.22 0.20
CA LYS A 41 6.31 -9.80 0.48
C LYS A 41 5.15 -9.30 -0.39
N THR A 42 5.23 -9.50 -1.69
CA THR A 42 4.17 -9.15 -2.66
C THR A 42 2.86 -9.89 -2.34
N THR A 43 2.96 -11.18 -2.02
CA THR A 43 1.80 -12.00 -1.61
C THR A 43 1.12 -11.43 -0.38
N LEU A 44 1.89 -11.02 0.64
CA LEU A 44 1.34 -10.40 1.84
C LEU A 44 0.66 -9.06 1.52
N GLY A 45 1.26 -8.25 0.65
CA GLY A 45 0.66 -6.99 0.18
C GLY A 45 -0.66 -7.23 -0.56
N LEU A 46 -0.70 -8.20 -1.47
CA LEU A 46 -1.93 -8.57 -2.17
C LEU A 46 -3.01 -9.09 -1.20
N GLN A 47 -2.64 -9.97 -0.26
CA GLN A 47 -3.58 -10.47 0.76
C GLN A 47 -4.16 -9.34 1.60
N TYR A 48 -3.33 -8.37 1.99
CA TYR A 48 -3.75 -7.18 2.72
C TYR A 48 -4.79 -6.36 1.95
N LEU A 49 -4.60 -6.16 0.64
CA LEU A 49 -5.55 -5.44 -0.21
C LEU A 49 -6.83 -6.22 -0.47
N VAL A 50 -6.73 -7.52 -0.77
CA VAL A 50 -7.88 -8.40 -0.96
C VAL A 50 -8.73 -8.49 0.31
N ASN A 51 -8.09 -8.60 1.48
CA ASN A 51 -8.81 -8.56 2.75
C ASN A 51 -9.55 -7.24 2.94
N GLY A 52 -8.90 -6.11 2.62
CA GLY A 52 -9.54 -4.80 2.66
C GLY A 52 -10.75 -4.70 1.74
N ALA A 53 -10.63 -5.15 0.51
CA ALA A 53 -11.72 -5.16 -0.47
C ALA A 53 -12.94 -5.95 0.04
N ARG A 54 -12.72 -7.09 0.71
CA ARG A 54 -13.78 -7.91 1.34
C ARG A 54 -14.45 -7.21 2.52
N LEU A 55 -13.73 -6.36 3.22
CA LEU A 55 -14.22 -5.59 4.36
C LEU A 55 -14.82 -4.23 3.97
N GLY A 56 -14.91 -3.92 2.66
CA GLY A 56 -15.37 -2.61 2.19
C GLY A 56 -14.35 -1.48 2.44
N GLU A 57 -13.08 -1.81 2.52
CA GLU A 57 -11.96 -0.88 2.64
C GLU A 57 -11.14 -0.91 1.34
N PRO A 58 -11.48 -0.10 0.32
CA PRO A 58 -10.79 -0.11 -0.96
C PRO A 58 -9.30 0.19 -0.81
N GLY A 59 -8.51 -0.35 -1.74
CA GLY A 59 -7.07 -0.20 -1.69
C GLY A 59 -6.43 0.12 -3.03
N VAL A 60 -5.19 0.60 -2.97
CA VAL A 60 -4.35 0.85 -4.13
C VAL A 60 -3.06 0.06 -4.03
N LEU A 61 -2.69 -0.63 -5.09
CA LEU A 61 -1.38 -1.23 -5.28
C LEU A 61 -0.59 -0.37 -6.25
N VAL A 62 0.51 0.18 -5.79
CA VAL A 62 1.48 0.87 -6.64
C VAL A 62 2.67 -0.05 -6.83
N THR A 63 2.96 -0.39 -8.08
CA THR A 63 4.10 -1.23 -8.46
C THR A 63 5.05 -0.44 -9.35
N PHE A 64 6.36 -0.69 -9.16
CA PHE A 64 7.43 -0.01 -9.89
C PHE A 64 8.21 -0.96 -10.81
N GLU A 65 8.08 -2.26 -10.63
CA GLU A 65 8.84 -3.29 -11.36
C GLU A 65 7.93 -4.24 -12.11
N GLU A 66 6.89 -4.73 -11.47
CA GLU A 66 6.00 -5.72 -12.06
C GLU A 66 4.81 -5.08 -12.76
N PHE A 67 4.54 -5.52 -13.97
CA PHE A 67 3.34 -5.07 -14.69
C PHE A 67 2.07 -5.61 -14.01
N PRO A 68 0.98 -4.83 -13.99
CA PRO A 68 -0.30 -5.27 -13.42
C PRO A 68 -0.79 -6.63 -13.92
N ALA A 69 -0.55 -6.95 -15.19
CA ALA A 69 -0.95 -8.24 -15.76
C ALA A 69 -0.26 -9.44 -15.10
N THR A 70 1.01 -9.30 -14.71
CA THR A 70 1.76 -10.33 -13.96
C THR A 70 1.15 -10.53 -12.59
N LEU A 71 0.91 -9.43 -11.86
CA LEU A 71 0.31 -9.48 -10.52
C LEU A 71 -1.10 -10.09 -10.54
N VAL A 72 -1.92 -9.76 -11.55
CA VAL A 72 -3.25 -10.35 -11.74
C VAL A 72 -3.16 -11.86 -11.95
N ARG A 73 -2.25 -12.33 -12.81
CA ARG A 73 -2.03 -13.76 -13.06
C ARG A 73 -1.61 -14.49 -11.78
N ASP A 74 -0.65 -13.93 -11.05
CA ASP A 74 -0.09 -14.57 -9.87
C ASP A 74 -1.10 -14.57 -8.69
N ALA A 75 -1.88 -13.52 -8.55
CA ALA A 75 -2.99 -13.46 -7.62
C ALA A 75 -4.09 -14.49 -7.94
N SER A 76 -4.38 -14.69 -9.24
CA SER A 76 -5.36 -15.70 -9.68
C SER A 76 -4.97 -17.12 -9.27
N ALA A 77 -3.67 -17.42 -9.27
CA ALA A 77 -3.16 -18.72 -8.79
C ALA A 77 -3.40 -18.93 -7.28
N LEU A 78 -3.61 -17.84 -6.53
CA LEU A 78 -3.97 -17.86 -5.11
C LEU A 78 -5.49 -17.76 -4.87
N GLY A 79 -6.29 -17.75 -5.92
CA GLY A 79 -7.75 -17.63 -5.86
C GLY A 79 -8.23 -16.18 -5.65
N TRP A 80 -7.43 -15.17 -5.97
CA TRP A 80 -7.78 -13.75 -5.88
C TRP A 80 -7.98 -13.14 -7.26
N ASP A 81 -9.20 -12.71 -7.54
CA ASP A 81 -9.54 -12.04 -8.81
C ASP A 81 -9.38 -10.51 -8.65
N LEU A 82 -8.18 -10.01 -8.94
CA LEU A 82 -7.89 -8.58 -8.85
C LEU A 82 -8.64 -7.76 -9.90
N ARG A 83 -8.96 -8.34 -11.06
CA ARG A 83 -9.73 -7.65 -12.11
C ARG A 83 -11.17 -7.42 -11.69
N ALA A 84 -11.80 -8.43 -11.07
CA ALA A 84 -13.12 -8.27 -10.50
C ALA A 84 -13.13 -7.17 -9.42
N LEU A 85 -12.13 -7.15 -8.53
CA LEU A 85 -12.01 -6.12 -7.50
C LEU A 85 -11.80 -4.71 -8.09
N GLU A 86 -11.07 -4.58 -9.20
CA GLU A 86 -10.94 -3.30 -9.92
C GLU A 86 -12.28 -2.88 -10.54
N ALA A 87 -12.98 -3.79 -11.20
CA ALA A 87 -14.28 -3.53 -11.81
C ALA A 87 -15.34 -3.12 -10.78
N GLU A 88 -15.25 -3.67 -9.57
CA GLU A 88 -16.12 -3.33 -8.44
C GLU A 88 -15.73 -2.03 -7.72
N GLY A 89 -14.66 -1.34 -8.16
CA GLY A 89 -14.17 -0.15 -7.50
C GLY A 89 -13.62 -0.39 -6.09
N LYS A 90 -13.08 -1.56 -5.83
CA LYS A 90 -12.50 -1.96 -4.53
C LYS A 90 -10.97 -2.00 -4.53
N LEU A 91 -10.38 -1.99 -5.71
CA LEU A 91 -8.94 -2.03 -5.92
C LEU A 91 -8.57 -1.13 -7.10
N ARG A 92 -7.39 -0.55 -7.05
CA ARG A 92 -6.74 0.09 -8.19
C ARG A 92 -5.30 -0.41 -8.29
N LEU A 93 -4.92 -0.88 -9.46
CA LEU A 93 -3.54 -1.23 -9.79
C LEU A 93 -2.89 -0.07 -10.53
N VAL A 94 -1.74 0.38 -10.06
CA VAL A 94 -1.00 1.52 -10.64
C VAL A 94 0.43 1.07 -10.92
N PHE A 95 0.83 1.11 -12.19
CA PHE A 95 2.21 0.94 -12.60
C PHE A 95 2.81 2.33 -12.87
N THR A 96 3.87 2.67 -12.16
CA THR A 96 4.50 4.00 -12.25
C THR A 96 5.96 3.96 -11.84
N SER A 97 6.63 5.11 -11.84
CA SER A 97 7.97 5.25 -11.25
C SER A 97 7.91 5.92 -9.87
N PRO A 98 8.91 5.70 -9.00
CA PRO A 98 8.99 6.40 -7.72
C PRO A 98 8.96 7.92 -7.85
N GLU A 99 9.60 8.48 -8.89
CA GLU A 99 9.57 9.93 -9.14
C GLU A 99 8.17 10.46 -9.40
N VAL A 100 7.42 9.77 -10.28
CA VAL A 100 6.04 10.17 -10.63
C VAL A 100 5.16 10.06 -9.40
N LEU A 101 5.31 8.99 -8.61
CA LEU A 101 4.59 8.84 -7.34
C LEU A 101 4.88 9.99 -6.37
N LEU A 102 6.17 10.31 -6.13
CA LEU A 102 6.55 11.38 -5.22
C LEU A 102 6.03 12.75 -5.67
N LYS A 103 6.13 13.07 -6.97
CA LYS A 103 5.55 14.29 -7.54
C LYS A 103 4.02 14.32 -7.37
N SER A 104 3.35 13.20 -7.61
CA SER A 104 1.91 13.09 -7.42
C SER A 104 1.48 13.34 -5.98
N LEU A 105 2.22 12.79 -5.01
CA LEU A 105 1.95 13.01 -3.59
C LEU A 105 2.19 14.46 -3.14
N GLN A 106 3.02 15.22 -3.86
CA GLN A 106 3.26 16.65 -3.58
C GLN A 106 2.23 17.56 -4.26
N ALA A 107 1.52 17.06 -5.27
CA ALA A 107 0.51 17.79 -6.02
C ALA A 107 -0.90 17.27 -5.66
N PRO A 108 -1.65 17.99 -4.80
CA PRO A 108 -2.96 17.52 -4.29
C PRO A 108 -3.99 17.24 -5.38
N ASP A 109 -3.85 17.87 -6.54
CA ASP A 109 -4.76 17.76 -7.69
C ASP A 109 -4.19 16.82 -8.77
N SER A 110 -3.18 16.01 -8.44
CA SER A 110 -2.64 15.05 -9.39
C SER A 110 -3.66 13.94 -9.70
N PRO A 111 -3.69 13.43 -10.95
CA PRO A 111 -4.63 12.37 -11.36
C PRO A 111 -4.54 11.12 -10.47
N LEU A 112 -3.36 10.80 -9.94
CA LEU A 112 -3.17 9.67 -9.04
C LEU A 112 -3.87 9.91 -7.71
N ILE A 113 -3.72 11.09 -7.10
CA ILE A 113 -4.36 11.45 -5.84
C ILE A 113 -5.87 11.55 -6.01
N GLU A 114 -6.33 12.12 -7.11
CA GLU A 114 -7.75 12.15 -7.44
C GLU A 114 -8.33 10.74 -7.57
N ALA A 115 -7.63 9.83 -8.25
CA ALA A 115 -8.05 8.43 -8.36
C ALA A 115 -8.11 7.73 -7.00
N VAL A 116 -7.14 7.96 -6.11
CA VAL A 116 -7.13 7.42 -4.73
C VAL A 116 -8.33 7.93 -3.94
N ARG A 117 -8.65 9.22 -4.03
CA ARG A 117 -9.78 9.84 -3.34
C ARG A 117 -11.13 9.37 -3.90
N THR A 118 -11.27 9.31 -5.23
CA THR A 118 -12.48 8.82 -5.90
C THR A 118 -12.77 7.36 -5.56
N LEU A 119 -11.73 6.53 -5.46
CA LEU A 119 -11.83 5.15 -5.00
C LEU A 119 -12.26 5.06 -3.53
N GLY A 120 -12.06 6.10 -2.74
CA GLY A 120 -12.20 6.06 -1.28
C GLY A 120 -11.18 5.13 -0.63
N ALA A 121 -9.97 5.09 -1.19
CA ALA A 121 -8.94 4.16 -0.75
C ALA A 121 -8.57 4.38 0.73
N ARG A 122 -8.43 3.28 1.46
CA ARG A 122 -8.00 3.24 2.87
C ARG A 122 -6.70 2.49 3.05
N ARG A 123 -6.36 1.64 2.09
CA ARG A 123 -5.18 0.78 2.11
C ARG A 123 -4.29 1.09 0.92
N ALA A 124 -2.98 1.00 1.14
CA ALA A 124 -2.02 1.12 0.06
C ALA A 124 -0.91 0.07 0.20
N VAL A 125 -0.40 -0.40 -0.93
CA VAL A 125 0.81 -1.23 -0.99
C VAL A 125 1.76 -0.63 -2.02
N MET A 126 3.05 -0.49 -1.65
CA MET A 126 4.12 0.00 -2.52
C MET A 126 5.12 -1.14 -2.79
N ASP A 127 5.16 -1.66 -4.00
CA ASP A 127 6.02 -2.79 -4.36
C ASP A 127 6.93 -2.47 -5.57
N SER A 128 8.27 -2.39 -5.43
CA SER A 128 8.99 -2.50 -4.18
C SER A 128 9.75 -1.22 -3.85
N MET A 129 9.92 -0.95 -2.56
CA MET A 129 10.68 0.20 -2.06
C MET A 129 12.17 0.18 -2.43
N ALA A 130 12.70 -0.96 -2.88
CA ALA A 130 14.06 -1.10 -3.39
C ALA A 130 14.35 -0.17 -4.58
N GLN A 131 13.34 0.20 -5.36
CA GLN A 131 13.49 1.12 -6.49
C GLN A 131 13.92 2.51 -6.07
N PHE A 132 13.56 2.95 -4.86
CA PHE A 132 13.99 4.24 -4.32
C PHE A 132 15.50 4.33 -4.10
N GLN A 133 16.15 3.20 -3.80
CA GLN A 133 17.61 3.13 -3.61
C GLN A 133 18.39 3.32 -4.92
N ARG A 134 17.73 3.25 -6.06
CA ARG A 134 18.37 3.52 -7.36
C ARG A 134 18.51 5.01 -7.68
N PHE A 135 17.76 5.86 -6.98
CA PHE A 135 17.79 7.31 -7.20
C PHE A 135 18.95 7.99 -6.49
N THR A 136 19.32 7.47 -5.34
CA THR A 136 20.41 8.04 -4.56
C THR A 136 21.02 6.99 -3.64
N THR A 137 22.33 7.11 -3.44
CA THR A 137 23.08 6.35 -2.44
C THR A 137 23.33 7.16 -1.18
N ASP A 138 22.93 8.46 -1.17
CA ASP A 138 23.02 9.32 -0.01
C ASP A 138 21.94 8.96 1.01
N PRO A 139 22.28 8.51 2.23
CA PRO A 139 21.31 8.12 3.25
C PRO A 139 20.40 9.29 3.69
N VAL A 140 20.88 10.53 3.63
CA VAL A 140 20.11 11.72 4.02
C VAL A 140 19.02 11.99 2.98
N GLU A 141 19.38 11.96 1.71
CA GLU A 141 18.45 12.14 0.60
C GLU A 141 17.42 11.00 0.57
N LEU A 142 17.87 9.76 0.71
CA LEU A 142 16.97 8.61 0.77
C LEU A 142 15.95 8.72 1.91
N ARG A 143 16.39 9.17 3.09
CA ARG A 143 15.50 9.44 4.23
C ARG A 143 14.48 10.52 3.88
N HIS A 144 14.89 11.57 3.17
CA HIS A 144 13.99 12.64 2.75
C HIS A 144 12.90 12.11 1.79
N LEU A 145 13.30 11.29 0.82
CA LEU A 145 12.36 10.64 -0.12
C LEU A 145 11.33 9.76 0.62
N TYR A 146 11.79 8.93 1.56
CA TYR A 146 10.88 8.10 2.36
C TYR A 146 9.96 8.93 3.25
N ASN A 147 10.44 10.01 3.86
CA ASN A 147 9.59 10.90 4.64
C ASN A 147 8.52 11.58 3.78
N THR A 148 8.88 12.01 2.58
CA THR A 148 7.94 12.59 1.61
C THR A 148 6.85 11.58 1.24
N LEU A 149 7.24 10.34 0.94
CA LEU A 149 6.31 9.26 0.64
C LEU A 149 5.36 8.99 1.82
N VAL A 150 5.92 8.72 2.99
CA VAL A 150 5.14 8.38 4.19
C VAL A 150 4.18 9.50 4.58
N ASN A 151 4.64 10.75 4.56
CA ASN A 151 3.80 11.90 4.88
C ASN A 151 2.69 12.11 3.84
N GLY A 152 2.99 11.90 2.56
CA GLY A 152 2.01 11.95 1.48
C GLY A 152 0.90 10.89 1.68
N LEU A 153 1.27 9.64 1.90
CA LEU A 153 0.31 8.56 2.15
C LEU A 153 -0.54 8.80 3.40
N LYS A 154 0.06 9.27 4.48
CA LYS A 154 -0.66 9.62 5.71
C LYS A 154 -1.64 10.77 5.52
N ARG A 155 -1.28 11.77 4.73
CA ARG A 155 -2.16 12.91 4.41
C ARG A 155 -3.42 12.45 3.68
N GLU A 156 -3.31 11.44 2.83
CA GLU A 156 -4.46 10.81 2.17
C GLU A 156 -5.20 9.79 3.08
N GLY A 157 -4.81 9.65 4.34
CA GLY A 157 -5.46 8.75 5.30
C GLY A 157 -5.19 7.26 5.05
N LEU A 158 -4.20 6.94 4.23
CA LEU A 158 -3.89 5.57 3.85
C LEU A 158 -3.10 4.84 4.96
N THR A 159 -3.49 3.59 5.21
CA THR A 159 -2.66 2.63 5.96
C THR A 159 -1.88 1.82 4.95
N SER A 160 -0.55 1.94 4.97
CA SER A 160 0.31 1.42 3.89
C SER A 160 1.31 0.35 4.34
N LEU A 161 1.56 -0.58 3.45
CA LEU A 161 2.65 -1.56 3.47
C LEU A 161 3.64 -1.28 2.34
#